data_f7c72f99f5b137738e14e71de4f5484f
#
_entry.id   f7c72f99f5b137738e14e71de4f5484f
#
_cell.length_a   1.000
_cell.length_b   1.000
_cell.length_c   1.000
_cell.angle_alpha   90.00
_cell.angle_beta   90.00
_cell.angle_gamma   90.00
#
_symmetry.space_group_name_H-M   'P 1'
#
loop_
_entity.id
_entity.type
_entity.pdbx_description
1 polymer ?
#
loop_
_entity_poly.entity_id
_entity_poly.type
_entity_poly.pdbx_seq_one_letter_code
_entity_poly.pdbx_strand_id
1 'polypeptide(L)'
;CSSDLLSDLMMVAGHEIETAIVRLAQMARAAGIHVIIATQRPSVDVITGLMKANIPSRIAFATSSGIDSRTILDSNGAEKLLGRGDMLFSPIGASKPLRVQGAFIPSVDVERVVKAITDQVAPAYVDSMTPTENVETEQQGDSEDELYDDAKAFVIAQQSASTSMLQRRFRIGYNRAARLIDDLEANQIVGPSEGSKPRKVFVTPTDGNQS
;
A
#
# COMPACT_ATOMS: atom_id res chain seq x y z
N CYS A 1 9.89 2.66 10.67
CA CYS A 1 10.12 2.24 9.30
C CYS A 1 9.67 0.82 9.13
N SER A 2 8.49 0.63 8.63
CA SER A 2 8.14 -0.61 7.96
C SER A 2 9.09 -0.67 6.76
N SER A 3 10.01 -1.60 6.72
CA SER A 3 10.77 -1.85 5.52
C SER A 3 9.80 -2.50 4.56
N ASP A 4 9.29 -1.73 3.63
CA ASP A 4 8.43 -2.20 2.56
C ASP A 4 9.32 -3.00 1.61
N LEU A 5 9.64 -4.21 2.06
CA LEU A 5 10.36 -5.16 1.25
C LEU A 5 9.45 -5.60 0.10
N LEU A 6 10.04 -5.86 -1.05
CA LEU A 6 9.29 -6.27 -2.24
C LEU A 6 8.27 -7.37 -1.94
N SER A 7 8.57 -8.32 -1.04
CA SER A 7 7.66 -9.40 -0.67
C SER A 7 6.33 -8.91 -0.12
N ASP A 8 6.34 -7.87 0.70
CA ASP A 8 5.13 -7.35 1.35
C ASP A 8 4.26 -6.60 0.35
N LEU A 9 4.89 -5.84 -0.55
CA LEU A 9 4.21 -5.18 -1.67
C LEU A 9 3.57 -6.20 -2.63
N MET A 10 4.30 -7.27 -2.98
CA MET A 10 3.80 -8.32 -3.88
C MET A 10 2.64 -9.11 -3.27
N MET A 11 2.56 -9.23 -1.95
CA MET A 11 1.43 -9.90 -1.27
C MET A 11 0.14 -9.06 -1.31
N VAL A 12 0.25 -7.74 -1.37
CA VAL A 12 -0.91 -6.84 -1.34
C VAL A 12 -1.46 -6.59 -2.75
N ALA A 13 -0.59 -6.30 -3.73
CA ALA A 13 -0.98 -5.89 -5.08
C ALA A 13 0.04 -6.40 -6.13
N GLY A 14 0.34 -7.70 -6.13
CA GLY A 14 1.45 -8.30 -6.89
C GLY A 14 1.50 -7.92 -8.36
N HIS A 15 0.39 -8.02 -9.08
CA HIS A 15 0.35 -7.70 -10.51
C HIS A 15 0.58 -6.22 -10.82
N GLU A 16 0.01 -5.34 -10.01
CA GLU A 16 0.16 -3.88 -10.18
C GLU A 16 1.58 -3.44 -9.86
N ILE A 17 2.15 -3.97 -8.78
CA ILE A 17 3.52 -3.70 -8.35
C ILE A 17 4.53 -4.23 -9.37
N GLU A 18 4.36 -5.46 -9.87
CA GLU A 18 5.20 -6.02 -10.92
C GLU A 18 5.20 -5.13 -12.16
N THR A 19 4.01 -4.74 -12.62
CA THR A 19 3.86 -3.87 -13.80
C THR A 19 4.54 -2.51 -13.59
N ALA A 20 4.37 -1.90 -12.42
CA ALA A 20 4.98 -0.63 -12.09
C ALA A 20 6.51 -0.71 -12.03
N ILE A 21 7.06 -1.76 -11.40
CA ILE A 21 8.51 -1.99 -11.33
C ILE A 21 9.11 -2.20 -12.71
N VAL A 22 8.48 -3.04 -13.54
CA VAL A 22 8.95 -3.31 -14.91
C VAL A 22 8.95 -2.03 -15.74
N ARG A 23 7.86 -1.27 -15.68
CA ARG A 23 7.76 0.02 -16.37
C ARG A 23 8.82 1.00 -15.88
N LEU A 24 9.04 1.10 -14.57
CA LEU A 24 10.08 1.93 -13.99
C LEU A 24 11.46 1.50 -14.47
N ALA A 25 11.79 0.21 -14.42
CA ALA A 25 13.09 -0.32 -14.85
C ALA A 25 13.38 -0.03 -16.35
N GLN A 26 12.35 -0.08 -17.20
CA GLN A 26 12.48 0.22 -18.63
C GLN A 26 12.70 1.71 -18.90
N MET A 27 11.99 2.59 -18.18
CA MET A 27 12.02 4.04 -18.42
C MET A 27 13.13 4.73 -17.62
N ALA A 28 13.47 4.26 -16.45
CA ALA A 28 14.43 4.86 -15.53
C ALA A 28 15.85 4.97 -16.15
N ARG A 29 16.22 4.00 -16.98
CA ARG A 29 17.53 3.99 -17.67
C ARG A 29 17.78 5.24 -18.50
N ALA A 30 16.79 5.70 -19.24
CA ALA A 30 16.90 6.89 -20.09
C ALA A 30 17.01 8.19 -19.25
N ALA A 31 16.42 8.18 -18.06
CA ALA A 31 16.42 9.30 -17.12
C ALA A 31 17.62 9.28 -16.15
N GLY A 32 18.50 8.26 -16.23
CA GLY A 32 19.64 8.12 -15.30
C GLY A 32 19.22 7.73 -13.87
N ILE A 33 18.04 7.16 -13.69
CA ILE A 33 17.53 6.69 -12.39
C ILE A 33 18.01 5.27 -12.16
N HIS A 34 18.63 5.03 -11.00
CA HIS A 34 19.02 3.70 -10.54
C HIS A 34 17.93 3.08 -9.68
N VAL A 35 17.56 1.83 -9.97
CA VAL A 35 16.54 1.08 -9.23
C VAL A 35 17.22 -0.03 -8.46
N ILE A 36 17.03 -0.06 -7.13
CA ILE A 36 17.51 -1.11 -6.25
C ILE A 36 16.30 -1.77 -5.61
N ILE A 37 16.17 -3.08 -5.81
CA ILE A 37 15.07 -3.87 -5.25
C ILE A 37 15.66 -4.91 -4.31
N ALA A 38 15.14 -4.96 -3.09
CA ALA A 38 15.59 -5.90 -2.07
C ALA A 38 14.40 -6.70 -1.52
N THR A 39 14.66 -7.96 -1.17
CA THR A 39 13.70 -8.83 -0.51
C THR A 39 14.41 -9.83 0.40
N GLN A 40 13.76 -10.23 1.50
CA GLN A 40 14.19 -11.30 2.38
C GLN A 40 13.52 -12.65 2.04
N ARG A 41 12.56 -12.64 1.10
CA ARG A 41 11.80 -13.82 0.68
C ARG A 41 12.05 -14.10 -0.81
N PRO A 42 13.08 -14.89 -1.15
CA PRO A 42 13.42 -15.17 -2.54
C PRO A 42 12.53 -16.27 -3.13
N SER A 43 11.21 -16.06 -3.11
CA SER A 43 10.25 -16.96 -3.75
C SER A 43 9.97 -16.57 -5.20
N VAL A 44 9.47 -17.50 -5.99
CA VAL A 44 9.16 -17.28 -7.42
C VAL A 44 8.02 -16.26 -7.59
N ASP A 45 7.11 -16.20 -6.59
CA ASP A 45 5.99 -15.26 -6.56
C ASP A 45 6.44 -13.82 -6.28
N VAL A 46 7.61 -13.64 -5.66
CA VAL A 46 8.19 -12.34 -5.34
C VAL A 46 9.20 -11.91 -6.40
N ILE A 47 10.08 -12.81 -6.83
CA ILE A 47 11.10 -12.57 -7.87
C ILE A 47 10.65 -13.25 -9.14
N THR A 48 9.81 -12.58 -9.91
CA THR A 48 9.21 -13.14 -11.11
C THR A 48 10.18 -13.15 -12.30
N GLY A 49 9.87 -13.97 -13.30
CA GLY A 49 10.65 -14.01 -14.54
C GLY A 49 10.67 -12.66 -15.26
N LEU A 50 9.57 -11.91 -15.20
CA LEU A 50 9.44 -10.60 -15.83
C LEU A 50 10.33 -9.55 -15.15
N MET A 51 10.40 -9.56 -13.82
CA MET A 51 11.34 -8.70 -13.07
C MET A 51 12.79 -9.05 -13.41
N LYS A 52 13.15 -10.35 -13.45
CA LYS A 52 14.50 -10.80 -13.76
C LYS A 52 14.96 -10.38 -15.17
N ALA A 53 14.04 -10.36 -16.13
CA ALA A 53 14.34 -9.92 -17.50
C ALA A 53 14.64 -8.41 -17.58
N ASN A 54 14.03 -7.59 -16.73
CA ASN A 54 14.19 -6.13 -16.72
C ASN A 54 15.25 -5.62 -15.72
N ILE A 55 15.61 -6.46 -14.74
CA ILE A 55 16.65 -6.16 -13.74
C ILE A 55 17.69 -7.29 -13.80
N PRO A 56 18.58 -7.25 -14.78
CA PRO A 56 19.47 -8.37 -15.07
C PRO A 56 20.67 -8.48 -14.12
N SER A 57 21.09 -7.40 -13.47
CA SER A 57 22.16 -7.44 -12.47
C SER A 57 21.60 -7.82 -11.11
N ARG A 58 22.15 -8.87 -10.50
CA ARG A 58 21.58 -9.46 -9.28
C ARG A 58 22.66 -9.77 -8.25
N ILE A 59 22.28 -9.64 -7.00
CA ILE A 59 23.12 -9.98 -5.86
C ILE A 59 22.34 -10.96 -4.97
N ALA A 60 22.96 -12.05 -4.59
CA ALA A 60 22.47 -12.94 -3.55
C ALA A 60 23.46 -13.01 -2.40
N PHE A 61 22.99 -12.70 -1.20
CA PHE A 61 23.65 -13.05 0.04
C PHE A 61 23.39 -14.53 0.39
N ALA A 62 23.91 -15.00 1.51
CA ALA A 62 23.71 -16.38 1.94
C ALA A 62 22.22 -16.72 2.03
N THR A 63 21.82 -17.77 1.34
CA THR A 63 20.45 -18.30 1.31
C THR A 63 20.35 -19.59 2.08
N SER A 64 19.13 -19.95 2.53
CA SER A 64 18.88 -21.19 3.25
C SER A 64 18.87 -22.43 2.35
N SER A 65 18.63 -22.27 1.06
CA SER A 65 18.53 -23.37 0.11
C SER A 65 19.09 -23.07 -1.27
N GLY A 66 19.46 -24.11 -2.01
CA GLY A 66 19.84 -23.97 -3.42
C GLY A 66 18.67 -23.59 -4.32
N ILE A 67 17.42 -23.77 -3.87
CA ILE A 67 16.22 -23.31 -4.59
C ILE A 67 16.18 -21.78 -4.54
N ASP A 68 16.41 -21.19 -3.39
CA ASP A 68 16.46 -19.74 -3.21
C ASP A 68 17.57 -19.11 -4.06
N SER A 69 18.75 -19.75 -4.06
CA SER A 69 19.87 -19.34 -4.91
C SER A 69 19.47 -19.31 -6.40
N ARG A 70 18.80 -20.36 -6.88
CA ARG A 70 18.30 -20.40 -8.27
C ARG A 70 17.21 -19.38 -8.54
N THR A 71 16.35 -19.13 -7.59
CA THR A 71 15.31 -18.10 -7.75
C THR A 71 15.92 -16.72 -8.01
N ILE A 72 17.00 -16.39 -7.30
CA ILE A 72 17.68 -15.10 -7.46
C ILE A 72 18.61 -15.08 -8.67
N LEU A 73 19.53 -16.06 -8.76
CA LEU A 73 20.70 -16.04 -9.66
C LEU A 73 20.55 -16.91 -10.90
N ASP A 74 19.48 -17.69 -11.01
CA ASP A 74 19.30 -18.78 -11.98
C ASP A 74 20.40 -19.87 -11.88
N SER A 75 21.14 -19.87 -10.77
CA SER A 75 22.22 -20.82 -10.47
C SER A 75 22.33 -21.13 -8.99
N ASN A 76 22.93 -22.27 -8.66
CA ASN A 76 23.25 -22.62 -7.29
C ASN A 76 24.52 -21.87 -6.82
N GLY A 77 24.71 -21.79 -5.49
CA GLY A 77 25.96 -21.34 -4.88
C GLY A 77 25.74 -20.39 -3.71
N ALA A 78 24.64 -19.62 -3.67
CA ALA A 78 24.38 -18.72 -2.56
C ALA A 78 24.11 -19.45 -1.23
N GLU A 79 23.66 -20.70 -1.29
CA GLU A 79 23.51 -21.58 -0.11
C GLU A 79 24.83 -22.01 0.54
N LYS A 80 25.95 -21.77 -0.14
CA LYS A 80 27.31 -22.10 0.35
C LYS A 80 28.07 -20.89 0.88
N LEU A 81 27.45 -19.72 0.86
CA LEU A 81 28.05 -18.49 1.36
C LEU A 81 28.12 -18.48 2.89
N LEU A 82 29.14 -17.79 3.43
CA LEU A 82 29.43 -17.75 4.86
C LEU A 82 28.57 -16.74 5.65
N GLY A 83 27.78 -15.92 4.95
CA GLY A 83 27.05 -14.82 5.58
C GLY A 83 27.93 -13.60 5.85
N ARG A 84 27.45 -12.64 6.67
CA ARG A 84 28.16 -11.43 7.05
C ARG A 84 28.72 -10.61 5.88
N GLY A 85 27.92 -10.47 4.82
CA GLY A 85 28.32 -9.71 3.65
C GLY A 85 28.98 -10.54 2.55
N ASP A 86 29.21 -11.85 2.75
CA ASP A 86 29.63 -12.75 1.68
C ASP A 86 28.48 -12.89 0.67
N MET A 87 28.73 -12.62 -0.61
CA MET A 87 27.70 -12.56 -1.62
C MET A 87 28.17 -13.07 -2.98
N LEU A 88 27.19 -13.49 -3.80
CA LEU A 88 27.38 -13.72 -5.22
C LEU A 88 26.77 -12.55 -6.00
N PHE A 89 27.58 -11.91 -6.83
CA PHE A 89 27.18 -10.86 -7.72
C PHE A 89 27.15 -11.34 -9.16
N SER A 90 26.00 -11.22 -9.82
CA SER A 90 25.80 -11.55 -11.22
C SER A 90 25.54 -10.25 -12.00
N PRO A 91 26.58 -9.58 -12.54
CA PRO A 91 26.39 -8.42 -13.38
C PRO A 91 25.84 -8.81 -14.76
N ILE A 92 25.24 -7.85 -15.43
CA ILE A 92 24.78 -8.03 -16.82
C ILE A 92 25.95 -8.45 -17.72
N GLY A 93 25.72 -9.49 -18.55
CA GLY A 93 26.72 -9.98 -19.49
C GLY A 93 27.75 -10.95 -18.91
N ALA A 94 27.77 -11.19 -17.61
CA ALA A 94 28.63 -12.21 -17.02
C ALA A 94 28.03 -13.62 -17.20
N SER A 95 28.86 -14.58 -17.58
CA SER A 95 28.47 -15.97 -17.74
C SER A 95 28.39 -16.74 -16.40
N LYS A 96 29.01 -16.23 -15.36
CA LYS A 96 29.05 -16.80 -14.00
C LYS A 96 29.02 -15.69 -12.95
N PRO A 97 28.36 -15.92 -11.80
CA PRO A 97 28.41 -15.00 -10.69
C PRO A 97 29.82 -14.88 -10.13
N LEU A 98 30.18 -13.68 -9.69
CA LEU A 98 31.41 -13.37 -8.97
C LEU A 98 31.15 -13.43 -7.48
N ARG A 99 32.03 -14.09 -6.73
CA ARG A 99 31.98 -14.06 -5.26
C ARG A 99 32.67 -12.79 -4.76
N VAL A 100 31.96 -12.02 -3.97
CA VAL A 100 32.41 -10.74 -3.44
C VAL A 100 32.17 -10.71 -1.92
N GLN A 101 33.14 -10.18 -1.16
CA GLN A 101 32.96 -9.93 0.26
C GLN A 101 32.52 -8.47 0.45
N GLY A 102 31.27 -8.28 0.85
CA GLY A 102 30.75 -7.00 1.29
C GLY A 102 31.09 -6.70 2.74
N ALA A 103 31.00 -5.43 3.14
CA ALA A 103 31.11 -5.06 4.54
C ALA A 103 29.90 -5.57 5.33
N PHE A 104 30.15 -6.10 6.51
CA PHE A 104 29.08 -6.39 7.46
C PHE A 104 28.82 -5.15 8.31
N ILE A 105 27.60 -4.65 8.25
CA ILE A 105 27.16 -3.47 9.01
C ILE A 105 26.14 -3.96 10.05
N PRO A 106 26.47 -3.94 11.35
CA PRO A 106 25.53 -4.30 12.41
C PRO A 106 24.44 -3.22 12.55
N SER A 107 23.28 -3.62 13.05
CA SER A 107 22.11 -2.72 13.21
C SER A 107 22.44 -1.45 14.00
N VAL A 108 23.28 -1.56 15.02
CA VAL A 108 23.74 -0.40 15.82
C VAL A 108 24.44 0.66 14.98
N ASP A 109 25.23 0.25 14.00
CA ASP A 109 25.92 1.19 13.10
C ASP A 109 24.94 1.82 12.10
N VAL A 110 23.93 1.04 11.64
CA VAL A 110 22.85 1.58 10.80
C VAL A 110 22.08 2.66 11.57
N GLU A 111 21.68 2.39 12.82
CA GLU A 111 20.99 3.35 13.68
C GLU A 111 21.82 4.62 13.91
N ARG A 112 23.13 4.46 14.12
CA ARG A 112 24.05 5.58 14.31
C ARG A 112 24.16 6.46 13.07
N VAL A 113 24.23 5.85 11.88
CA VAL A 113 24.28 6.57 10.60
C VAL A 113 22.96 7.28 10.34
N VAL A 114 21.84 6.58 10.50
CA VAL A 114 20.50 7.19 10.34
C VAL A 114 20.34 8.38 11.28
N LYS A 115 20.69 8.22 12.55
CA LYS A 115 20.63 9.32 13.53
C LYS A 115 21.51 10.50 13.10
N ALA A 116 22.75 10.25 12.67
CA ALA A 116 23.64 11.31 12.25
C ALA A 116 23.13 12.08 11.02
N ILE A 117 22.38 11.43 10.14
CA ILE A 117 21.77 12.08 8.97
C ILE A 117 20.52 12.87 9.40
N THR A 118 19.66 12.29 10.20
CA THR A 118 18.43 12.95 10.65
C THR A 118 18.68 14.15 11.55
N ASP A 119 19.77 14.12 12.32
CA ASP A 119 20.19 15.27 13.15
C ASP A 119 20.69 16.46 12.30
N GLN A 120 21.08 16.26 11.03
CA GLN A 120 21.56 17.31 10.15
C GLN A 120 20.44 18.06 9.41
N VAL A 121 19.44 17.33 8.93
CA VAL A 121 18.36 17.89 8.11
C VAL A 121 17.04 17.21 8.44
N ALA A 122 16.02 18.01 8.75
CA ALA A 122 14.66 17.51 8.87
C ALA A 122 14.15 17.05 7.49
N PRO A 123 13.37 15.96 7.41
CA PRO A 123 12.83 15.51 6.14
C PRO A 123 11.87 16.56 5.56
N ALA A 124 12.08 16.92 4.29
CA ALA A 124 11.15 17.74 3.53
C ALA A 124 10.32 16.83 2.63
N TYR A 125 9.11 16.52 3.06
CA TYR A 125 8.18 15.74 2.24
C TYR A 125 7.52 16.64 1.19
N VAL A 126 7.36 16.12 -0.01
CA VAL A 126 6.61 16.78 -1.08
C VAL A 126 5.20 16.21 -1.07
N ASP A 127 4.28 16.92 -0.44
CA ASP A 127 2.89 16.47 -0.24
C ASP A 127 2.17 16.13 -1.55
N SER A 128 2.56 16.75 -2.67
CA SER A 128 1.99 16.46 -3.98
C SER A 128 2.44 15.13 -4.59
N MET A 129 3.42 14.43 -4.02
CA MET A 129 3.87 13.12 -4.50
C MET A 129 3.15 11.95 -3.83
N THR A 130 2.55 12.17 -2.69
CA THR A 130 1.57 11.24 -2.15
C THR A 130 0.24 11.55 -2.84
N PRO A 131 -0.32 10.65 -3.69
CA PRO A 131 -1.73 10.73 -3.96
C PRO A 131 -2.37 10.65 -2.58
N THR A 132 -2.95 11.72 -2.14
CA THR A 132 -3.95 11.66 -1.10
C THR A 132 -5.10 10.87 -1.73
N GLU A 133 -5.02 9.53 -1.75
CA GLU A 133 -6.25 8.82 -1.47
C GLU A 133 -6.68 9.48 -0.18
N ASN A 134 -7.80 10.16 -0.22
CA ASN A 134 -8.46 10.64 0.96
C ASN A 134 -8.69 9.44 1.88
N VAL A 135 -7.67 9.03 2.61
CA VAL A 135 -7.81 8.56 3.96
C VAL A 135 -8.14 9.84 4.68
N GLU A 136 -9.40 10.20 4.61
CA GLU A 136 -9.99 11.20 5.47
C GLU A 136 -9.64 10.73 6.89
N THR A 137 -8.50 11.24 7.36
CA THR A 137 -8.20 11.32 8.78
C THR A 137 -9.44 12.00 9.36
N GLU A 138 -10.05 11.33 10.29
CA GLU A 138 -11.07 11.90 11.17
C GLU A 138 -10.56 13.26 11.69
N GLN A 139 -10.75 14.31 10.92
CA GLN A 139 -10.89 15.64 11.46
C GLN A 139 -12.37 15.78 11.79
N GLN A 140 -12.65 15.59 13.05
CA GLN A 140 -13.82 16.21 13.67
C GLN A 140 -13.77 17.70 13.32
N GLY A 141 -14.55 18.06 12.33
CA GLY A 141 -14.76 19.42 11.92
C GLY A 141 -16.00 19.43 11.05
N ASP A 142 -17.07 20.03 11.54
CA ASP A 142 -18.34 20.33 10.89
C ASP A 142 -18.16 20.73 9.41
N SER A 143 -18.26 19.77 8.49
CA SER A 143 -18.63 20.03 7.11
C SER A 143 -19.71 19.00 6.76
N GLU A 144 -20.94 19.46 6.80
CA GLU A 144 -22.08 18.71 6.31
C GLU A 144 -21.77 18.24 4.88
N ASP A 145 -21.83 16.91 4.65
CA ASP A 145 -21.72 16.37 3.30
C ASP A 145 -22.79 17.04 2.43
N GLU A 146 -22.42 17.57 1.27
CA GLU A 146 -23.33 18.26 0.34
C GLU A 146 -24.61 17.46 0.04
N LEU A 147 -24.56 16.11 0.20
CA LEU A 147 -25.69 15.23 0.03
C LEU A 147 -26.46 14.95 1.31
N TYR A 148 -26.07 15.54 2.44
CA TYR A 148 -26.71 15.24 3.73
C TYR A 148 -28.20 15.59 3.75
N ASP A 149 -28.57 16.79 3.31
CA ASP A 149 -29.96 17.26 3.29
C ASP A 149 -30.81 16.45 2.31
N ASP A 150 -30.26 16.12 1.15
CA ASP A 150 -30.93 15.27 0.17
C ASP A 150 -31.12 13.83 0.67
N ALA A 151 -30.11 13.28 1.37
CA ALA A 151 -30.16 11.97 1.98
C ALA A 151 -31.18 11.92 3.12
N LYS A 152 -31.22 12.96 3.97
CA LYS A 152 -32.20 13.15 5.02
C LYS A 152 -33.64 13.18 4.47
N ALA A 153 -33.90 14.04 3.49
CA ALA A 153 -35.21 14.14 2.86
C ALA A 153 -35.65 12.82 2.22
N PHE A 154 -34.72 12.13 1.56
CA PHE A 154 -34.99 10.85 0.93
C PHE A 154 -35.32 9.75 1.96
N VAL A 155 -34.55 9.64 3.04
CA VAL A 155 -34.74 8.65 4.10
C VAL A 155 -36.07 8.87 4.82
N ILE A 156 -36.43 10.14 5.12
CA ILE A 156 -37.72 10.50 5.73
C ILE A 156 -38.88 10.13 4.79
N ALA A 157 -38.76 10.42 3.50
CA ALA A 157 -39.79 10.08 2.52
C ALA A 157 -40.00 8.57 2.37
N GLN A 158 -38.91 7.78 2.46
CA GLN A 158 -38.96 6.32 2.34
C GLN A 158 -39.30 5.61 3.66
N GLN A 159 -39.24 6.30 4.80
CA GLN A 159 -39.42 5.74 6.16
C GLN A 159 -38.55 4.51 6.42
N SER A 160 -37.39 4.46 5.78
CA SER A 160 -36.45 3.36 5.83
C SER A 160 -35.06 3.85 5.43
N ALA A 161 -34.02 3.38 6.11
CA ALA A 161 -32.64 3.77 5.83
C ALA A 161 -31.73 2.56 5.72
N SER A 162 -30.95 2.49 4.65
CA SER A 162 -29.86 1.51 4.51
C SER A 162 -28.76 2.07 3.60
N THR A 163 -27.53 1.67 3.88
CA THR A 163 -26.35 2.05 3.09
C THR A 163 -26.54 1.73 1.60
N SER A 164 -27.05 0.52 1.29
CA SER A 164 -27.30 0.09 -0.09
C SER A 164 -28.38 0.91 -0.81
N MET A 165 -29.31 1.48 -0.07
CA MET A 165 -30.36 2.33 -0.62
C MET A 165 -29.80 3.72 -1.01
N LEU A 166 -28.96 4.31 -0.14
CA LEU A 166 -28.28 5.55 -0.45
C LEU A 166 -27.27 5.41 -1.60
N GLN A 167 -26.50 4.32 -1.61
CA GLN A 167 -25.58 4.03 -2.73
C GLN A 167 -26.32 4.04 -4.09
N ARG A 168 -27.43 3.34 -4.18
CA ARG A 168 -28.22 3.26 -5.42
C ARG A 168 -28.88 4.58 -5.80
N ARG A 169 -29.39 5.30 -4.82
CA ARG A 169 -30.10 6.57 -5.07
C ARG A 169 -29.16 7.68 -5.54
N PHE A 170 -28.03 7.83 -4.84
CA PHE A 170 -27.08 8.93 -5.05
C PHE A 170 -25.86 8.53 -5.90
N ARG A 171 -25.75 7.24 -6.27
CA ARG A 171 -24.61 6.67 -7.04
C ARG A 171 -23.26 6.94 -6.36
N ILE A 172 -23.22 6.80 -5.06
CA ILE A 172 -22.03 7.00 -4.22
C ILE A 172 -21.42 5.67 -3.76
N GLY A 173 -20.14 5.70 -3.36
CA GLY A 173 -19.44 4.54 -2.81
C GLY A 173 -19.98 4.14 -1.43
N TYR A 174 -19.68 2.90 -1.02
CA TYR A 174 -20.12 2.34 0.27
C TYR A 174 -19.73 3.23 1.46
N ASN A 175 -18.46 3.67 1.52
CA ASN A 175 -17.94 4.45 2.64
C ASN A 175 -18.66 5.80 2.82
N ARG A 176 -18.98 6.50 1.72
CA ARG A 176 -19.72 7.76 1.77
C ARG A 176 -21.17 7.53 2.20
N ALA A 177 -21.81 6.48 1.68
CA ALA A 177 -23.17 6.12 2.07
C ALA A 177 -23.27 5.67 3.54
N ALA A 178 -22.24 4.98 4.06
CA ALA A 178 -22.18 4.57 5.46
C ALA A 178 -22.06 5.79 6.37
N ARG A 179 -21.18 6.75 6.06
CA ARG A 179 -21.05 8.01 6.83
C ARG A 179 -22.35 8.80 6.86
N LEU A 180 -23.01 8.99 5.72
CA LEU A 180 -24.31 9.67 5.69
C LEU A 180 -25.36 9.00 6.60
N ILE A 181 -25.35 7.66 6.67
CA ILE A 181 -26.23 6.93 7.59
C ILE A 181 -25.82 7.16 9.05
N ASP A 182 -24.53 7.21 9.37
CA ASP A 182 -24.03 7.43 10.73
C ASP A 182 -24.30 8.87 11.18
N ASP A 183 -24.17 9.85 10.29
CA ASP A 183 -24.56 11.26 10.54
C ASP A 183 -26.06 11.40 10.78
N LEU A 184 -26.88 10.67 10.01
CA LEU A 184 -28.34 10.63 10.23
C LEU A 184 -28.70 9.96 11.55
N GLU A 185 -27.93 8.98 12.02
CA GLU A 185 -28.11 8.36 13.34
C GLU A 185 -27.68 9.35 14.47
N ALA A 186 -26.54 9.99 14.33
CA ALA A 186 -26.05 10.99 15.29
C ALA A 186 -27.07 12.13 15.49
N ASN A 187 -27.74 12.53 14.40
CA ASN A 187 -28.81 13.54 14.43
C ASN A 187 -30.21 12.96 14.79
N GLN A 188 -30.28 11.73 15.27
CA GLN A 188 -31.51 11.06 15.71
C GLN A 188 -32.62 10.96 14.63
N ILE A 189 -32.28 10.98 13.38
CA ILE A 189 -33.20 10.83 12.25
C ILE A 189 -33.47 9.37 12.00
N VAL A 190 -32.44 8.51 12.14
CA VAL A 190 -32.54 7.06 11.99
C VAL A 190 -32.08 6.35 13.26
N GLY A 191 -32.57 5.14 13.47
CA GLY A 191 -32.20 4.30 14.60
C GLY A 191 -30.90 3.54 14.38
N PRO A 192 -30.38 2.89 15.44
CA PRO A 192 -29.16 2.09 15.38
C PRO A 192 -29.28 0.90 14.42
N SER A 193 -28.11 0.37 14.03
CA SER A 193 -28.03 -0.77 13.14
C SER A 193 -28.60 -2.04 13.79
N GLU A 194 -29.59 -2.66 13.17
CA GLU A 194 -30.17 -3.96 13.57
C GLU A 194 -29.68 -5.10 12.64
N GLY A 195 -28.39 -5.16 12.34
CA GLY A 195 -27.81 -6.16 11.44
C GLY A 195 -28.10 -5.89 9.97
N SER A 196 -28.64 -6.86 9.22
CA SER A 196 -28.92 -6.71 7.79
C SER A 196 -30.25 -6.03 7.45
N LYS A 197 -31.03 -5.66 8.44
CA LYS A 197 -32.34 -5.00 8.23
C LYS A 197 -32.14 -3.49 8.02
N PRO A 198 -33.01 -2.84 7.21
CA PRO A 198 -33.02 -1.38 7.12
C PRO A 198 -33.28 -0.75 8.49
N ARG A 199 -32.61 0.35 8.79
CA ARG A 199 -32.78 1.12 10.03
C ARG A 199 -34.16 1.82 10.04
N LYS A 200 -34.76 1.92 11.19
CA LYS A 200 -36.03 2.65 11.38
C LYS A 200 -35.80 4.15 11.30
N VAL A 201 -36.75 4.87 10.78
CA VAL A 201 -36.73 6.34 10.74
C VAL A 201 -37.63 6.87 11.85
N PHE A 202 -37.12 7.82 12.63
CA PHE A 202 -37.84 8.39 13.78
C PHE A 202 -38.65 9.65 13.41
N VAL A 203 -38.31 10.29 12.30
CA VAL A 203 -38.96 11.53 11.82
C VAL A 203 -40.02 11.18 10.78
N THR A 204 -41.22 11.75 10.95
CA THR A 204 -42.32 11.57 10.01
C THR A 204 -42.29 12.65 8.92
N PRO A 205 -42.84 12.42 7.73
CA PRO A 205 -42.82 13.40 6.62
C PRO A 205 -43.48 14.74 6.92
N THR A 206 -44.26 14.85 7.99
CA THR A 206 -45.01 16.06 8.37
C THR A 206 -44.16 17.05 9.20
N ASP A 207 -43.06 16.57 9.81
CA ASP A 207 -42.24 17.39 10.70
C ASP A 207 -41.12 18.17 9.98
N GLY A 208 -41.01 18.00 8.65
CA GLY A 208 -39.94 18.57 7.83
C GLY A 208 -40.21 19.98 7.25
N ASN A 209 -41.30 20.66 7.65
CA ASN A 209 -41.66 21.98 7.04
C ASN A 209 -41.95 23.07 8.09
N GLN A 210 -41.12 23.19 9.13
CA GLN A 210 -41.10 24.39 9.99
C GLN A 210 -39.67 24.70 10.42
N SER A 211 -38.95 25.46 9.62
CA SER A 211 -38.07 26.56 10.00
C SER A 211 -37.36 27.13 8.80
#